data_d1f6e3c749c0c70065866d83ad0f298b
#
_entry.id   d1f6e3c749c0c70065866d83ad0f298b
#
_cell.length_a   1.000
_cell.length_b   1.000
_cell.length_c   1.000
_cell.angle_alpha   90.00
_cell.angle_beta   90.00
_cell.angle_gamma   90.00
#
_symmetry.space_group_name_H-M   'P 1'
#
loop_
_entity.id
_entity.type
_entity.pdbx_description
1 polymer ?
#
loop_
_entity_poly.entity_id
_entity_poly.type
_entity_poly.pdbx_seq_one_letter_code
_entity_poly.pdbx_strand_id
1 'polypeptide(L)'
;MTDSSSRITRIGSTSTSTSTAGSTRTRYDTSRSTTVIVVGGIRFWRRVRRAVARSARAVGDTVTAGGWLLIGAAAIGLSLGIVFGWIEFVLAGAVAAVLVLCAAPFLFGARAYRVSLGLAHDRIVAGSEVALSLRVVNVGKGVALPGRVDVPVGEGLVDVAIPLLRHEAAHDEQLTIPGLRRGVLDIGPARAVRGDPLGILRREVVWEDMHTLYVHPVTTAIPSTATGFIKDLEGNPSSLVVDADISFHAIREYAPGDSQRQIHWKSTAKTGTLMVRQYEESRRSRMVIVLATGEEDYADDEEFELAVSAAASLGVRGIRDGRDVSVVVGGEVPEFARRAVRSSRDLVTITARTLLDELAGVEKGERITGLRDVASLAVEAHRDVSVGFLICGSTPTLRMLQHAALAFPADTGVAAIVCDPAAEPGFRTIGGASVVTVGLLEDLRHILARSAQS
;
A
#
# COMPACT_ATOMS: atom_id res chain seq x y z
N MET A 1 52.19 -8.12 -0.93
CA MET A 1 52.60 -6.87 -0.31
C MET A 1 51.64 -5.82 -0.80
N THR A 2 50.75 -5.23 -0.06
CA THR A 2 50.52 -4.99 1.36
C THR A 2 49.01 -4.96 1.64
N ASP A 3 48.70 -5.67 2.66
CA ASP A 3 47.40 -5.79 3.32
C ASP A 3 47.08 -4.48 4.08
N SER A 4 45.87 -3.98 4.04
CA SER A 4 45.40 -3.01 5.01
C SER A 4 43.91 -3.24 5.36
N SER A 5 43.77 -4.16 6.30
CA SER A 5 42.54 -4.33 7.07
C SER A 5 42.45 -3.23 8.14
N SER A 6 41.48 -2.35 8.06
CA SER A 6 41.14 -1.40 9.13
C SER A 6 40.33 -2.07 10.23
N ARG A 7 40.99 -2.34 11.36
CA ARG A 7 40.38 -2.73 12.64
C ARG A 7 39.83 -1.50 13.33
N ILE A 8 38.54 -1.50 13.60
CA ILE A 8 37.90 -0.57 14.53
C ILE A 8 38.16 -1.09 15.95
N THR A 9 39.00 -0.40 16.71
CA THR A 9 39.29 -0.67 18.11
C THR A 9 38.21 0.03 18.97
N ARG A 10 37.43 -0.74 19.66
CA ARG A 10 36.55 -0.26 20.72
C ARG A 10 37.36 -0.02 21.97
N ILE A 11 37.52 1.22 22.37
CA ILE A 11 38.13 1.60 23.67
C ILE A 11 37.06 1.46 24.75
N GLY A 12 37.16 0.41 25.54
CA GLY A 12 36.41 0.25 26.79
C GLY A 12 37.19 0.94 27.92
N SER A 13 36.66 2.03 28.43
CA SER A 13 37.18 2.66 29.66
C SER A 13 36.62 1.95 30.88
N THR A 14 37.39 1.09 31.50
CA THR A 14 37.15 0.53 32.85
C THR A 14 37.63 1.54 33.88
N SER A 15 36.74 2.32 34.46
CA SER A 15 37.03 3.12 35.68
C SER A 15 36.82 2.25 36.92
N THR A 16 37.92 1.81 37.49
CA THR A 16 37.96 1.15 38.81
C THR A 16 37.93 2.24 39.87
N SER A 17 36.76 2.50 40.47
CA SER A 17 36.67 3.34 41.65
C SER A 17 36.78 2.48 42.91
N THR A 18 37.92 2.58 43.56
CA THR A 18 38.14 2.01 44.91
C THR A 18 37.49 2.91 45.92
N SER A 19 36.31 2.56 46.43
CA SER A 19 35.66 3.27 47.52
C SER A 19 36.11 2.70 48.85
N THR A 20 36.92 3.47 49.60
CA THR A 20 37.24 3.20 50.98
C THR A 20 36.01 3.47 51.84
N ALA A 21 35.40 2.45 52.37
CA ALA A 21 34.24 2.55 53.25
C ALA A 21 34.65 3.06 54.63
N GLY A 22 34.53 4.36 54.84
CA GLY A 22 34.49 4.94 56.21
C GLY A 22 33.08 4.81 56.79
N SER A 23 32.85 3.90 57.69
CA SER A 23 31.59 3.72 58.38
C SER A 23 31.40 4.81 59.43
N THR A 24 30.76 5.93 59.09
CA THR A 24 30.25 6.87 60.06
C THR A 24 28.81 6.47 60.40
N ARG A 25 28.65 5.82 61.55
CA ARG A 25 27.36 5.41 62.09
C ARG A 25 26.69 6.61 62.77
N THR A 26 25.98 7.43 62.01
CA THR A 26 25.13 8.46 62.55
C THR A 26 23.75 7.85 62.83
N ARG A 27 23.47 7.66 64.11
CA ARG A 27 22.18 7.16 64.59
C ARG A 27 21.20 8.33 64.58
N TYR A 28 20.41 8.49 63.54
CA TYR A 28 19.24 9.37 63.54
C TYR A 28 18.06 8.59 64.08
N ASP A 29 17.72 8.87 65.30
CA ASP A 29 16.47 8.48 65.91
C ASP A 29 15.40 9.46 65.47
N THR A 30 14.78 9.22 64.30
CA THR A 30 13.65 10.00 63.82
C THR A 30 12.41 9.13 63.87
N SER A 31 11.44 9.59 64.59
CA SER A 31 10.11 9.00 64.74
C SER A 31 9.52 8.57 63.40
N ARG A 32 9.53 7.28 63.16
CA ARG A 32 9.05 6.61 61.92
C ARG A 32 7.55 6.76 61.66
N SER A 33 6.77 7.37 62.57
CA SER A 33 5.32 7.38 62.47
C SER A 33 4.74 8.52 61.61
N THR A 34 5.32 9.72 61.63
CA THR A 34 4.76 10.88 60.89
C THR A 34 5.11 10.90 59.42
N THR A 35 6.31 10.44 59.04
CA THR A 35 6.75 10.42 57.62
C THR A 35 5.99 9.37 56.79
N VAL A 36 5.63 8.24 57.41
CA VAL A 36 4.86 7.17 56.73
C VAL A 36 3.43 7.62 56.43
N ILE A 37 2.81 8.38 57.34
CA ILE A 37 1.43 8.86 57.17
C ILE A 37 1.37 9.92 56.04
N VAL A 38 2.33 10.85 55.98
CA VAL A 38 2.37 11.91 54.96
C VAL A 38 2.65 11.34 53.57
N VAL A 39 3.61 10.40 53.43
CA VAL A 39 3.91 9.75 52.16
C VAL A 39 2.76 8.82 51.72
N GLY A 40 2.11 8.16 52.66
CA GLY A 40 0.89 7.37 52.40
C GLY A 40 -0.26 8.24 51.89
N GLY A 41 -0.49 9.39 52.53
CA GLY A 41 -1.51 10.37 52.13
C GLY A 41 -1.28 10.94 50.74
N ILE A 42 -0.04 11.31 50.40
CA ILE A 42 0.30 11.83 49.06
C ILE A 42 0.13 10.75 47.97
N ARG A 43 0.50 9.50 48.27
CA ARG A 43 0.29 8.37 47.36
C ARG A 43 -1.19 8.06 47.17
N PHE A 44 -1.97 8.10 48.23
CA PHE A 44 -3.42 7.92 48.18
C PHE A 44 -4.08 9.05 47.37
N TRP A 45 -3.76 10.33 47.65
CA TRP A 45 -4.27 11.47 46.89
C TRP A 45 -3.89 11.43 45.41
N ARG A 46 -2.67 11.02 45.08
CA ARG A 46 -2.26 10.81 43.67
C ARG A 46 -3.00 9.66 43.00
N ARG A 47 -3.35 8.57 43.73
CA ARG A 47 -4.19 7.49 43.22
C ARG A 47 -5.63 7.96 43.02
N VAL A 48 -6.19 8.64 43.97
CA VAL A 48 -7.54 9.22 43.89
C VAL A 48 -7.62 10.23 42.73
N ARG A 49 -6.68 11.16 42.66
CA ARG A 49 -6.64 12.12 41.56
C ARG A 49 -6.49 11.48 40.17
N ARG A 50 -5.68 10.42 40.06
CA ARG A 50 -5.57 9.66 38.82
C ARG A 50 -6.83 8.84 38.51
N ALA A 51 -7.47 8.30 39.52
CA ALA A 51 -8.75 7.62 39.39
C ALA A 51 -9.85 8.61 38.95
N VAL A 52 -9.96 9.75 39.63
CA VAL A 52 -10.91 10.81 39.28
C VAL A 52 -10.64 11.36 37.86
N ALA A 53 -9.37 11.62 37.52
CA ALA A 53 -9.02 12.09 36.17
C ALA A 53 -9.29 11.04 35.07
N ARG A 54 -9.14 9.75 35.37
CA ARG A 54 -9.53 8.67 34.45
C ARG A 54 -11.04 8.57 34.31
N SER A 55 -11.76 8.64 35.43
CA SER A 55 -13.22 8.61 35.43
C SER A 55 -13.80 9.84 34.72
N ALA A 56 -13.22 11.04 34.98
CA ALA A 56 -13.67 12.26 34.30
C ALA A 56 -13.46 12.23 32.80
N ARG A 57 -12.31 11.69 32.31
CA ARG A 57 -12.09 11.47 30.87
C ARG A 57 -13.06 10.42 30.32
N ALA A 58 -13.22 9.29 30.99
CA ALA A 58 -14.15 8.25 30.57
C ALA A 58 -15.61 8.76 30.51
N VAL A 59 -16.00 9.64 31.40
CA VAL A 59 -17.32 10.30 31.38
C VAL A 59 -17.37 11.32 30.22
N GLY A 60 -16.31 12.11 30.03
CA GLY A 60 -16.22 13.08 28.94
C GLY A 60 -16.35 12.44 27.57
N ASP A 61 -15.66 11.29 27.36
CA ASP A 61 -15.69 10.52 26.11
C ASP A 61 -17.01 9.75 25.91
N THR A 62 -17.83 9.63 26.97
CA THR A 62 -19.07 8.85 26.96
C THR A 62 -20.31 9.72 26.83
N VAL A 63 -20.29 10.94 27.34
CA VAL A 63 -21.41 11.88 27.34
C VAL A 63 -21.37 12.71 26.05
N THR A 64 -22.43 12.62 25.24
CA THR A 64 -22.56 13.45 24.03
C THR A 64 -22.77 14.93 24.37
N ALA A 65 -22.63 15.80 23.37
CA ALA A 65 -22.93 17.24 23.55
C ALA A 65 -24.39 17.43 24.04
N GLY A 66 -25.33 16.67 23.49
CA GLY A 66 -26.73 16.65 23.95
C GLY A 66 -26.87 16.16 25.40
N GLY A 67 -26.07 15.15 25.78
CA GLY A 67 -26.03 14.64 27.15
C GLY A 67 -25.56 15.70 28.15
N TRP A 68 -24.50 16.46 27.82
CA TRP A 68 -24.04 17.56 28.65
C TRP A 68 -25.06 18.68 28.80
N LEU A 69 -25.77 19.01 27.71
CA LEU A 69 -26.87 19.98 27.76
C LEU A 69 -27.98 19.50 28.68
N LEU A 70 -28.36 18.22 28.60
CA LEU A 70 -29.40 17.64 29.42
C LEU A 70 -29.00 17.59 30.91
N ILE A 71 -27.74 17.20 31.22
CA ILE A 71 -27.19 17.24 32.58
C ILE A 71 -27.17 18.66 33.11
N GLY A 72 -26.74 19.63 32.30
CA GLY A 72 -26.77 21.04 32.62
C GLY A 72 -28.17 21.56 32.89
N ALA A 73 -29.13 21.21 32.02
CA ALA A 73 -30.55 21.56 32.18
C ALA A 73 -31.15 20.96 33.48
N ALA A 74 -30.82 19.69 33.79
CA ALA A 74 -31.23 19.05 35.02
C ALA A 74 -30.69 19.80 36.28
N ALA A 75 -29.38 20.12 36.26
CA ALA A 75 -28.73 20.83 37.39
C ALA A 75 -29.29 22.25 37.56
N ILE A 76 -29.44 23.01 36.49
CA ILE A 76 -29.96 24.38 36.51
C ILE A 76 -31.43 24.37 36.90
N GLY A 77 -32.27 23.49 36.30
CA GLY A 77 -33.68 23.39 36.59
C GLY A 77 -33.96 23.06 38.06
N LEU A 78 -33.27 22.04 38.59
CA LEU A 78 -33.43 21.69 40.02
C LEU A 78 -32.90 22.83 40.94
N SER A 79 -31.78 23.45 40.60
CA SER A 79 -31.20 24.53 41.44
C SER A 79 -32.12 25.76 41.47
N LEU A 80 -32.57 26.25 40.32
CA LEU A 80 -33.47 27.41 40.21
C LEU A 80 -34.83 27.10 40.81
N GLY A 81 -35.36 25.91 40.52
CA GLY A 81 -36.67 25.51 41.07
C GLY A 81 -36.69 25.44 42.58
N ILE A 82 -35.65 24.91 43.21
CA ILE A 82 -35.56 24.84 44.68
C ILE A 82 -35.31 26.24 45.31
N VAL A 83 -34.42 27.05 44.70
CA VAL A 83 -34.04 28.39 45.24
C VAL A 83 -35.22 29.36 45.12
N PHE A 84 -35.93 29.37 43.97
CA PHE A 84 -37.02 30.32 43.71
C PHE A 84 -38.41 29.74 43.99
N GLY A 85 -38.51 28.46 44.38
CA GLY A 85 -39.79 27.80 44.64
C GLY A 85 -40.63 27.55 43.39
N TRP A 86 -40.02 27.53 42.18
CA TRP A 86 -40.72 27.33 40.93
C TRP A 86 -40.84 25.83 40.60
N ILE A 87 -42.08 25.31 40.77
CA ILE A 87 -42.33 23.87 40.64
C ILE A 87 -42.13 23.35 39.21
N GLU A 88 -42.36 24.19 38.20
CA GLU A 88 -42.17 23.86 36.78
C GLU A 88 -40.70 23.56 36.51
N PHE A 89 -39.76 24.31 37.07
CA PHE A 89 -38.31 24.09 36.92
C PHE A 89 -37.87 22.85 37.68
N VAL A 90 -38.44 22.58 38.85
CA VAL A 90 -38.16 21.36 39.61
C VAL A 90 -38.62 20.14 38.78
N LEU A 91 -39.80 20.20 38.22
CA LEU A 91 -40.38 19.10 37.40
C LEU A 91 -39.54 18.87 36.14
N ALA A 92 -39.21 19.93 35.40
CA ALA A 92 -38.37 19.84 34.20
C ALA A 92 -36.95 19.29 34.52
N GLY A 93 -36.31 19.76 35.58
CA GLY A 93 -35.03 19.27 36.06
C GLY A 93 -35.09 17.80 36.49
N ALA A 94 -36.18 17.39 37.20
CA ALA A 94 -36.37 15.99 37.59
C ALA A 94 -36.55 15.06 36.38
N VAL A 95 -37.36 15.46 35.39
CA VAL A 95 -37.53 14.70 34.14
C VAL A 95 -36.18 14.54 33.43
N ALA A 96 -35.41 15.62 33.29
CA ALA A 96 -34.10 15.56 32.67
C ALA A 96 -33.13 14.60 33.42
N ALA A 97 -33.14 14.66 34.75
CA ALA A 97 -32.32 13.75 35.60
C ALA A 97 -32.76 12.28 35.43
N VAL A 98 -34.05 11.99 35.35
CA VAL A 98 -34.60 10.64 35.12
C VAL A 98 -34.18 10.13 33.74
N LEU A 99 -34.22 10.96 32.70
CA LEU A 99 -33.76 10.58 31.34
C LEU A 99 -32.26 10.19 31.34
N VAL A 100 -31.41 10.98 32.02
CA VAL A 100 -30.01 10.64 32.15
C VAL A 100 -29.81 9.33 32.94
N LEU A 101 -30.56 9.11 33.98
CA LEU A 101 -30.52 7.89 34.79
C LEU A 101 -30.99 6.67 33.99
N CYS A 102 -32.05 6.81 33.16
CA CYS A 102 -32.53 5.76 32.27
C CYS A 102 -31.58 5.45 31.13
N ALA A 103 -30.73 6.40 30.72
CA ALA A 103 -29.68 6.19 29.71
C ALA A 103 -28.49 5.37 30.24
N ALA A 104 -28.19 5.47 31.56
CA ALA A 104 -27.02 4.81 32.15
C ALA A 104 -26.91 3.31 31.94
N PRO A 105 -27.98 2.48 31.99
CA PRO A 105 -27.90 1.03 31.76
C PRO A 105 -27.39 0.64 30.38
N PHE A 106 -27.60 1.48 29.36
CA PHE A 106 -27.17 1.20 27.97
C PHE A 106 -25.64 1.25 27.80
N LEU A 107 -24.91 1.85 28.75
CA LEU A 107 -23.44 1.86 28.74
C LEU A 107 -22.80 0.56 29.24
N PHE A 108 -23.55 -0.24 30.00
CA PHE A 108 -23.02 -1.48 30.54
C PHE A 108 -23.01 -2.58 29.47
N GLY A 109 -21.89 -3.32 29.38
CA GLY A 109 -21.78 -4.48 28.50
C GLY A 109 -20.95 -4.28 27.21
N ALA A 110 -20.51 -3.06 26.86
CA ALA A 110 -19.70 -2.83 25.66
C ALA A 110 -18.35 -3.61 25.66
N ARG A 111 -17.80 -3.95 26.82
CA ARG A 111 -16.59 -4.75 26.97
C ARG A 111 -16.84 -6.27 26.91
N ALA A 112 -18.10 -6.67 26.79
CA ALA A 112 -18.47 -8.07 26.76
C ALA A 112 -18.23 -8.71 25.37
N TYR A 113 -18.06 -7.92 24.32
CA TYR A 113 -17.81 -8.43 22.98
C TYR A 113 -16.34 -8.64 22.69
N ARG A 114 -16.03 -9.74 22.04
CA ARG A 114 -14.82 -9.93 21.25
C ARG A 114 -15.25 -9.94 19.80
N VAL A 115 -14.71 -9.02 19.03
CA VAL A 115 -14.97 -8.92 17.58
C VAL A 115 -13.71 -9.38 16.87
N SER A 116 -13.88 -10.22 15.88
CA SER A 116 -12.83 -10.62 14.94
C SER A 116 -13.33 -10.44 13.51
N LEU A 117 -12.51 -9.78 12.71
CA LEU A 117 -12.69 -9.64 11.28
C LEU A 117 -11.94 -10.77 10.57
N GLY A 118 -12.55 -11.36 9.56
CA GLY A 118 -11.90 -12.33 8.69
C GLY A 118 -12.15 -11.95 7.23
N LEU A 119 -11.10 -11.82 6.46
CA LEU A 119 -11.17 -11.56 5.04
C LEU A 119 -10.94 -12.86 4.29
N ALA A 120 -11.84 -13.22 3.36
CA ALA A 120 -11.72 -14.46 2.61
C ALA A 120 -10.48 -14.47 1.71
N HIS A 121 -10.16 -13.33 1.12
CA HIS A 121 -8.99 -13.12 0.28
C HIS A 121 -8.43 -11.73 0.53
N ASP A 122 -7.13 -11.64 0.68
CA ASP A 122 -6.40 -10.37 0.80
C ASP A 122 -6.13 -9.68 -0.55
N ARG A 123 -6.47 -10.35 -1.65
CA ARG A 123 -6.33 -9.88 -3.03
C ARG A 123 -7.50 -10.31 -3.88
N ILE A 124 -8.06 -9.38 -4.62
CA ILE A 124 -9.15 -9.61 -5.59
C ILE A 124 -8.85 -8.81 -6.86
N VAL A 125 -9.60 -9.08 -7.91
CA VAL A 125 -9.54 -8.30 -9.17
C VAL A 125 -10.64 -7.24 -9.15
N ALA A 126 -10.39 -6.08 -9.73
CA ALA A 126 -11.39 -5.00 -9.84
C ALA A 126 -12.69 -5.51 -10.49
N GLY A 127 -13.82 -5.07 -9.95
CA GLY A 127 -15.15 -5.54 -10.33
C GLY A 127 -15.59 -6.83 -9.66
N SER A 128 -14.70 -7.55 -8.96
CA SER A 128 -15.06 -8.75 -8.20
C SER A 128 -15.66 -8.41 -6.84
N GLU A 129 -16.31 -9.38 -6.25
CA GLU A 129 -16.87 -9.31 -4.89
C GLU A 129 -15.88 -9.87 -3.89
N VAL A 130 -15.88 -9.33 -2.67
CA VAL A 130 -15.14 -9.89 -1.54
C VAL A 130 -16.06 -10.21 -0.38
N ALA A 131 -15.90 -11.40 0.20
CA ALA A 131 -16.60 -11.80 1.40
C ALA A 131 -15.76 -11.43 2.63
N LEU A 132 -16.39 -10.62 3.50
CA LEU A 132 -15.89 -10.23 4.81
C LEU A 132 -16.71 -10.98 5.86
N SER A 133 -16.08 -11.74 6.74
CA SER A 133 -16.70 -12.38 7.87
C SER A 133 -16.48 -11.56 9.13
N LEU A 134 -17.56 -11.23 9.81
CA LEU A 134 -17.55 -10.56 11.11
C LEU A 134 -18.04 -11.56 12.16
N ARG A 135 -17.19 -11.91 13.09
CA ARG A 135 -17.54 -12.77 14.21
C ARG A 135 -17.54 -11.99 15.49
N VAL A 136 -18.67 -11.96 16.17
CA VAL A 136 -18.87 -11.28 17.45
C VAL A 136 -19.23 -12.30 18.51
N VAL A 137 -18.40 -12.40 19.55
CA VAL A 137 -18.59 -13.36 20.66
C VAL A 137 -18.82 -12.59 21.95
N ASN A 138 -19.84 -12.95 22.70
CA ASN A 138 -20.07 -12.41 24.04
C ASN A 138 -19.16 -13.13 25.04
N VAL A 139 -18.07 -12.47 25.47
CA VAL A 139 -17.15 -12.97 26.51
C VAL A 139 -17.50 -12.47 27.92
N GLY A 140 -18.56 -11.71 28.07
CA GLY A 140 -19.07 -11.22 29.36
C GLY A 140 -19.81 -12.31 30.13
N LYS A 141 -19.91 -12.17 31.45
CA LYS A 141 -20.60 -13.12 32.33
C LYS A 141 -22.13 -13.11 32.22
N GLY A 142 -22.71 -12.13 31.53
CA GLY A 142 -24.16 -11.95 31.39
C GLY A 142 -24.58 -11.84 29.93
N VAL A 143 -25.85 -11.51 29.75
CA VAL A 143 -26.46 -11.27 28.44
C VAL A 143 -25.93 -9.92 27.91
N ALA A 144 -25.43 -9.93 26.70
CA ALA A 144 -25.06 -8.71 26.00
C ALA A 144 -26.26 -8.16 25.22
N LEU A 145 -26.61 -6.90 25.48
CA LEU A 145 -27.72 -6.22 24.82
C LEU A 145 -27.41 -5.97 23.34
N PRO A 146 -28.44 -5.83 22.48
CA PRO A 146 -28.24 -5.49 21.07
C PRO A 146 -27.36 -4.24 20.91
N GLY A 147 -26.59 -4.22 19.83
CA GLY A 147 -25.68 -3.12 19.51
C GLY A 147 -25.43 -3.05 18.02
N ARG A 148 -24.55 -2.13 17.61
CA ARG A 148 -24.05 -2.01 16.24
C ARG A 148 -22.56 -2.10 16.24
N VAL A 149 -22.02 -2.69 15.18
CA VAL A 149 -20.58 -2.73 14.91
C VAL A 149 -20.36 -2.09 13.56
N ASP A 150 -19.61 -1.02 13.57
CA ASP A 150 -19.21 -0.28 12.38
C ASP A 150 -17.85 -0.83 11.91
N VAL A 151 -17.77 -1.23 10.67
CA VAL A 151 -16.55 -1.68 10.02
C VAL A 151 -16.21 -0.71 8.89
N PRO A 152 -15.17 0.12 9.04
CA PRO A 152 -14.68 0.94 7.95
C PRO A 152 -14.13 0.06 6.83
N VAL A 153 -14.44 0.40 5.58
CA VAL A 153 -13.91 -0.24 4.37
C VAL A 153 -13.47 0.88 3.42
N GLY A 154 -12.18 1.17 3.39
CA GLY A 154 -11.66 2.35 2.72
C GLY A 154 -12.34 3.62 3.26
N GLU A 155 -12.96 4.42 2.37
CA GLU A 155 -13.74 5.61 2.75
C GLU A 155 -15.18 5.28 3.17
N GLY A 156 -15.63 4.04 2.94
CA GLY A 156 -16.98 3.58 3.27
C GLY A 156 -17.09 3.05 4.70
N LEU A 157 -18.32 2.91 5.17
CA LEU A 157 -18.65 2.34 6.47
C LEU A 157 -19.73 1.28 6.30
N VAL A 158 -19.49 0.08 6.82
CA VAL A 158 -20.47 -1.00 6.87
C VAL A 158 -20.96 -1.12 8.30
N ASP A 159 -22.29 -0.93 8.51
CA ASP A 159 -22.97 -1.04 9.80
C ASP A 159 -23.63 -2.41 9.95
N VAL A 160 -23.25 -3.13 10.99
CA VAL A 160 -23.76 -4.46 11.30
C VAL A 160 -24.52 -4.44 12.62
N ALA A 161 -25.79 -4.83 12.58
CA ALA A 161 -26.62 -4.95 13.77
C ALA A 161 -26.33 -6.26 14.50
N ILE A 162 -25.92 -6.17 15.76
CA ILE A 162 -25.65 -7.34 16.60
C ILE A 162 -26.90 -7.62 17.45
N PRO A 163 -27.46 -8.83 17.38
CA PRO A 163 -28.60 -9.21 18.19
C PRO A 163 -28.22 -9.37 19.67
N LEU A 164 -29.20 -9.66 20.52
CA LEU A 164 -29.00 -10.02 21.89
C LEU A 164 -28.19 -11.32 21.97
N LEU A 165 -27.03 -11.29 22.62
CA LEU A 165 -26.14 -12.45 22.76
C LEU A 165 -26.08 -12.95 24.21
N ARG A 166 -26.39 -14.22 24.42
CA ARG A 166 -26.15 -14.89 25.71
C ARG A 166 -24.67 -15.05 25.99
N HIS A 167 -24.32 -15.44 27.22
CA HIS A 167 -22.93 -15.73 27.58
C HIS A 167 -22.37 -16.79 26.63
N GLU A 168 -21.16 -16.57 26.13
CA GLU A 168 -20.42 -17.40 25.15
C GLU A 168 -21.12 -17.59 23.78
N ALA A 169 -22.26 -16.98 23.56
CA ALA A 169 -22.89 -17.02 22.24
C ALA A 169 -22.08 -16.20 21.24
N ALA A 170 -21.97 -16.75 20.03
CA ALA A 170 -21.36 -16.08 18.87
C ALA A 170 -22.44 -15.66 17.87
N HIS A 171 -22.20 -14.56 17.19
CA HIS A 171 -22.93 -14.12 16.03
C HIS A 171 -21.95 -13.98 14.88
N ASP A 172 -22.18 -14.73 13.82
CA ASP A 172 -21.35 -14.72 12.61
C ASP A 172 -22.18 -14.04 11.50
N GLU A 173 -21.66 -12.96 10.96
CA GLU A 173 -22.26 -12.23 9.84
C GLU A 173 -21.29 -12.28 8.65
N GLN A 174 -21.83 -12.57 7.48
CA GLN A 174 -21.11 -12.53 6.22
C GLN A 174 -21.56 -11.31 5.41
N LEU A 175 -20.61 -10.45 5.12
CA LEU A 175 -20.82 -9.23 4.36
C LEU A 175 -20.17 -9.41 3.00
N THR A 176 -20.90 -9.16 1.94
CA THR A 176 -20.36 -9.14 0.58
C THR A 176 -20.23 -7.70 0.14
N ILE A 177 -19.02 -7.31 -0.24
CA ILE A 177 -18.71 -5.98 -0.76
C ILE A 177 -18.55 -6.13 -2.28
N PRO A 178 -19.53 -5.66 -3.08
CA PRO A 178 -19.51 -5.85 -4.53
C PRO A 178 -18.74 -4.73 -5.25
N GLY A 179 -18.25 -5.03 -6.44
CA GLY A 179 -17.86 -4.07 -7.46
C GLY A 179 -16.74 -3.11 -7.06
N LEU A 180 -15.78 -3.57 -6.27
CA LEU A 180 -14.67 -2.73 -5.83
C LEU A 180 -13.84 -2.24 -7.02
N ARG A 181 -13.54 -0.94 -7.03
CA ARG A 181 -12.57 -0.34 -7.95
C ARG A 181 -11.15 -0.75 -7.55
N ARG A 182 -10.23 -0.73 -8.50
CA ARG A 182 -8.80 -0.93 -8.22
C ARG A 182 -8.33 0.02 -7.10
N GLY A 183 -7.55 -0.52 -6.19
CA GLY A 183 -7.04 0.27 -5.07
C GLY A 183 -6.46 -0.59 -3.97
N VAL A 184 -5.89 0.05 -2.98
CA VAL A 184 -5.48 -0.56 -1.73
C VAL A 184 -6.45 -0.08 -0.66
N LEU A 185 -7.24 -0.99 -0.10
CA LEU A 185 -8.30 -0.67 0.84
C LEU A 185 -7.96 -1.23 2.21
N ASP A 186 -7.98 -0.37 3.21
CA ASP A 186 -7.90 -0.80 4.60
C ASP A 186 -9.30 -1.12 5.13
N ILE A 187 -9.45 -2.30 5.70
CA ILE A 187 -10.68 -2.81 6.30
C ILE A 187 -10.50 -2.88 7.81
N GLY A 188 -11.32 -2.16 8.55
CA GLY A 188 -11.19 -2.01 10.00
C GLY A 188 -10.45 -0.71 10.40
N PRO A 189 -10.19 -0.51 11.68
CA PRO A 189 -10.58 -1.36 12.79
C PRO A 189 -12.10 -1.37 13.05
N ALA A 190 -12.64 -2.52 13.43
CA ALA A 190 -14.05 -2.61 13.79
C ALA A 190 -14.34 -1.80 15.05
N ARG A 191 -15.48 -1.10 15.08
CA ARG A 191 -15.90 -0.23 16.20
C ARG A 191 -17.29 -0.62 16.65
N ALA A 192 -17.46 -0.98 17.93
CA ALA A 192 -18.81 -1.06 18.47
C ALA A 192 -19.19 0.30 19.04
N VAL A 193 -20.28 0.81 18.51
CA VAL A 193 -20.92 2.01 19.01
C VAL A 193 -22.11 1.60 19.85
N ARG A 194 -22.11 1.94 21.13
CA ARG A 194 -23.26 1.81 22.00
C ARG A 194 -23.72 3.18 22.45
N GLY A 195 -24.99 3.44 22.26
CA GLY A 195 -25.65 4.62 22.75
C GLY A 195 -27.02 4.26 23.32
N ASP A 196 -27.57 5.15 24.10
CA ASP A 196 -28.97 5.11 24.49
C ASP A 196 -29.85 5.58 23.30
N PRO A 197 -31.13 5.21 23.28
CA PRO A 197 -32.07 5.62 22.20
C PRO A 197 -32.24 7.12 22.03
N LEU A 198 -31.93 7.90 23.06
CA LEU A 198 -32.01 9.37 23.07
C LEU A 198 -30.75 10.05 22.65
N GLY A 199 -29.62 9.30 22.46
CA GLY A 199 -28.32 9.87 22.09
C GLY A 199 -27.64 10.70 23.18
N ILE A 200 -28.01 10.53 24.46
CA ILE A 200 -27.46 11.22 25.62
C ILE A 200 -26.05 10.70 25.92
N LEU A 201 -25.90 9.39 25.83
CA LEU A 201 -24.65 8.67 26.13
C LEU A 201 -24.22 7.86 24.93
N ARG A 202 -22.92 7.95 24.59
CA ARG A 202 -22.32 7.19 23.50
C ARG A 202 -20.98 6.62 23.99
N ARG A 203 -20.78 5.33 23.76
CA ARG A 203 -19.53 4.65 24.07
C ARG A 203 -19.03 3.90 22.85
N GLU A 204 -17.79 4.15 22.51
CA GLU A 204 -17.09 3.45 21.44
C GLU A 204 -16.09 2.46 22.03
N VAL A 205 -16.03 1.29 21.46
CA VAL A 205 -14.98 0.29 21.70
C VAL A 205 -14.39 -0.08 20.35
N VAL A 206 -13.10 0.10 20.20
CA VAL A 206 -12.36 -0.18 18.96
C VAL A 206 -11.58 -1.46 19.17
N TRP A 207 -11.58 -2.36 18.18
CA TRP A 207 -10.74 -3.55 18.11
C TRP A 207 -9.65 -3.30 17.08
N GLU A 208 -8.42 -3.69 17.42
CA GLU A 208 -7.22 -3.37 16.63
C GLU A 208 -7.06 -4.22 15.35
N ASP A 209 -7.98 -5.13 15.05
CA ASP A 209 -7.94 -5.97 13.85
C ASP A 209 -8.10 -5.10 12.59
N MET A 210 -7.05 -5.02 11.80
CA MET A 210 -7.01 -4.36 10.49
C MET A 210 -6.55 -5.33 9.42
N HIS A 211 -7.17 -5.25 8.26
CA HIS A 211 -6.79 -6.02 7.07
C HIS A 211 -6.62 -5.08 5.89
N THR A 212 -5.56 -5.27 5.12
CA THR A 212 -5.38 -4.55 3.87
C THR A 212 -5.82 -5.44 2.71
N LEU A 213 -6.74 -4.96 1.91
CA LEU A 213 -7.26 -5.60 0.70
C LEU A 213 -6.65 -4.93 -0.52
N TYR A 214 -5.94 -5.71 -1.33
CA TYR A 214 -5.45 -5.27 -2.63
C TYR A 214 -6.47 -5.60 -3.71
N VAL A 215 -7.02 -4.59 -4.35
CA VAL A 215 -7.89 -4.73 -5.53
C VAL A 215 -7.04 -4.54 -6.77
N HIS A 216 -6.63 -5.63 -7.38
CA HIS A 216 -5.75 -5.67 -8.54
C HIS A 216 -6.44 -5.13 -9.79
N PRO A 217 -5.71 -4.54 -10.75
CA PRO A 217 -6.25 -4.20 -12.06
C PRO A 217 -6.69 -5.47 -12.80
N VAL A 218 -7.66 -5.31 -13.69
CA VAL A 218 -8.05 -6.38 -14.61
C VAL A 218 -6.90 -6.66 -15.56
N THR A 219 -6.61 -7.93 -15.83
CA THR A 219 -5.54 -8.32 -16.76
C THR A 219 -6.06 -9.24 -17.84
N THR A 220 -5.54 -9.09 -19.06
CA THR A 220 -5.81 -10.00 -20.18
C THR A 220 -4.61 -10.91 -20.48
N ALA A 221 -4.89 -12.10 -21.00
CA ALA A 221 -3.85 -13.04 -21.39
C ALA A 221 -3.19 -12.60 -22.70
N ILE A 222 -2.00 -12.02 -22.63
CA ILE A 222 -1.20 -11.65 -23.81
C ILE A 222 -0.45 -12.90 -24.32
N PRO A 223 -0.35 -13.11 -25.66
CA PRO A 223 0.45 -14.18 -26.25
C PRO A 223 1.92 -14.10 -25.81
N SER A 224 2.67 -15.20 -25.96
CA SER A 224 4.11 -15.21 -25.60
C SER A 224 4.88 -14.11 -26.30
N THR A 225 5.69 -13.38 -25.53
CA THR A 225 6.56 -12.33 -26.05
C THR A 225 7.74 -12.87 -26.88
N ALA A 226 7.95 -14.19 -26.85
CA ALA A 226 8.99 -14.86 -27.66
C ALA A 226 8.64 -14.96 -29.13
N THR A 227 7.35 -14.80 -29.49
CA THR A 227 6.85 -14.86 -30.84
C THR A 227 5.97 -13.64 -31.11
N GLY A 228 6.23 -12.89 -32.18
CA GLY A 228 5.38 -11.80 -32.62
C GLY A 228 5.88 -10.41 -32.30
N PHE A 229 4.96 -9.46 -32.14
CA PHE A 229 5.19 -8.01 -32.07
C PHE A 229 6.36 -7.59 -31.16
N ILE A 230 6.49 -8.18 -29.99
CA ILE A 230 7.57 -7.83 -29.06
C ILE A 230 8.92 -8.32 -29.62
N LYS A 231 8.96 -9.48 -30.27
CA LYS A 231 10.16 -9.97 -30.94
C LYS A 231 10.53 -9.10 -32.15
N ASP A 232 9.54 -8.61 -32.87
CA ASP A 232 9.77 -7.71 -34.02
C ASP A 232 10.29 -6.34 -33.53
N LEU A 233 9.83 -5.87 -32.37
CA LEU A 233 10.35 -4.68 -31.71
C LEU A 233 11.79 -4.87 -31.20
N GLU A 234 12.13 -6.05 -30.70
CA GLU A 234 13.50 -6.35 -30.24
C GLU A 234 14.53 -6.36 -31.37
N GLY A 235 14.07 -6.48 -32.63
CA GLY A 235 14.93 -6.62 -33.79
C GLY A 235 15.73 -7.91 -33.76
N ASN A 236 16.68 -8.06 -34.71
CA ASN A 236 17.63 -9.16 -34.67
C ASN A 236 18.60 -8.95 -33.48
N PRO A 237 18.80 -9.96 -32.64
CA PRO A 237 19.79 -9.84 -31.56
C PRO A 237 21.13 -9.46 -32.18
N SER A 238 21.68 -8.32 -31.77
CA SER A 238 23.04 -7.95 -32.18
C SER A 238 23.98 -9.01 -31.62
N SER A 239 24.58 -9.79 -32.50
CA SER A 239 25.60 -10.76 -32.16
C SER A 239 26.92 -10.05 -31.79
N LEU A 240 26.89 -9.21 -30.78
CA LEU A 240 28.08 -8.67 -30.15
C LEU A 240 28.75 -9.83 -29.41
N VAL A 241 29.82 -10.32 -30.01
CA VAL A 241 30.71 -11.30 -29.37
C VAL A 241 31.42 -10.60 -28.23
N VAL A 242 31.11 -10.99 -27.01
CA VAL A 242 31.73 -10.44 -25.80
C VAL A 242 32.62 -11.51 -25.17
N ASP A 243 33.73 -11.06 -24.61
CA ASP A 243 34.74 -11.92 -23.93
C ASP A 243 34.25 -12.48 -22.58
N ALA A 244 33.02 -12.29 -22.20
CA ALA A 244 32.44 -12.68 -20.92
C ALA A 244 31.51 -13.90 -21.06
N ASP A 245 31.84 -14.85 -20.41
CA ASP A 245 31.52 -16.23 -20.03
C ASP A 245 30.03 -16.54 -19.75
N ILE A 246 29.10 -16.59 -20.74
CA ILE A 246 27.73 -16.94 -20.37
C ILE A 246 27.09 -18.04 -21.22
N SER A 247 27.26 -18.11 -22.53
CA SER A 247 26.81 -19.25 -23.30
C SER A 247 27.76 -19.62 -24.45
N PHE A 248 28.06 -20.90 -24.58
CA PHE A 248 28.89 -21.42 -25.65
C PHE A 248 28.13 -21.32 -26.98
N HIS A 249 28.64 -20.53 -27.92
CA HIS A 249 28.03 -20.38 -29.24
C HIS A 249 28.72 -21.26 -30.26
N ALA A 250 30.03 -21.10 -30.44
CA ALA A 250 30.79 -21.82 -31.50
C ALA A 250 32.26 -21.96 -31.14
N ILE A 251 32.97 -22.79 -31.90
CA ILE A 251 34.43 -22.85 -31.88
C ILE A 251 34.92 -22.33 -33.24
N ARG A 252 35.76 -21.29 -33.20
CA ARG A 252 36.43 -20.75 -34.40
C ARG A 252 37.93 -20.82 -34.30
N GLU A 253 38.64 -20.54 -35.38
CA GLU A 253 40.08 -20.39 -35.34
C GLU A 253 40.49 -19.14 -34.57
N TYR A 254 41.62 -19.24 -33.86
CA TYR A 254 42.21 -18.17 -33.10
C TYR A 254 42.65 -17.03 -34.02
N ALA A 255 42.27 -15.80 -33.67
CA ALA A 255 42.76 -14.59 -34.31
C ALA A 255 43.65 -13.80 -33.33
N PRO A 256 44.68 -13.09 -33.80
CA PRO A 256 45.49 -12.24 -32.95
C PRO A 256 44.62 -11.21 -32.20
N GLY A 257 44.65 -11.26 -30.86
CA GLY A 257 43.83 -10.43 -29.99
C GLY A 257 42.84 -11.22 -29.14
N ASP A 258 42.59 -12.50 -29.47
CA ASP A 258 41.72 -13.37 -28.68
C ASP A 258 42.38 -13.76 -27.35
N SER A 259 41.54 -13.90 -26.30
CA SER A 259 41.97 -14.31 -24.99
C SER A 259 42.46 -15.77 -24.98
N GLN A 260 43.69 -15.98 -24.50
CA GLN A 260 44.26 -17.33 -24.39
C GLN A 260 43.49 -18.25 -23.42
N ARG A 261 42.71 -17.68 -22.49
CA ARG A 261 41.85 -18.44 -21.56
C ARG A 261 40.71 -19.15 -22.25
N GLN A 262 40.35 -18.69 -23.44
CA GLN A 262 39.22 -19.22 -24.20
C GLN A 262 39.66 -20.30 -25.21
N ILE A 263 40.93 -20.65 -25.29
CA ILE A 263 41.42 -21.70 -26.16
C ILE A 263 40.78 -23.04 -25.80
N HIS A 264 40.13 -23.67 -26.81
CA HIS A 264 39.52 -24.99 -26.68
C HIS A 264 40.55 -26.08 -27.04
N TRP A 265 41.38 -26.45 -26.07
CA TRP A 265 42.48 -27.38 -26.26
C TRP A 265 42.13 -28.70 -26.92
N LYS A 266 40.92 -29.23 -26.65
CA LYS A 266 40.45 -30.46 -27.25
C LYS A 266 40.22 -30.35 -28.76
N SER A 267 39.67 -29.24 -29.25
CA SER A 267 39.51 -28.97 -30.67
C SER A 267 40.87 -28.65 -31.33
N THR A 268 41.69 -27.83 -30.68
CA THR A 268 43.03 -27.53 -31.13
C THR A 268 43.86 -28.78 -31.32
N ALA A 269 43.81 -29.76 -30.42
CA ALA A 269 44.50 -31.04 -30.55
C ALA A 269 43.96 -31.91 -31.70
N LYS A 270 42.71 -31.74 -32.10
CA LYS A 270 42.09 -32.49 -33.21
C LYS A 270 42.35 -31.85 -34.57
N THR A 271 42.34 -30.51 -34.64
CA THR A 271 42.46 -29.77 -35.92
C THR A 271 43.91 -29.38 -36.25
N GLY A 272 44.81 -29.34 -35.25
CA GLY A 272 46.19 -28.83 -35.38
C GLY A 272 46.31 -27.30 -35.44
N THR A 273 45.20 -26.58 -35.46
CA THR A 273 45.13 -25.11 -35.40
C THR A 273 44.57 -24.65 -34.09
N LEU A 274 45.03 -23.49 -33.58
CA LEU A 274 44.47 -22.94 -32.33
C LEU A 274 43.00 -22.60 -32.52
N MET A 275 42.16 -23.19 -31.68
CA MET A 275 40.73 -22.99 -31.69
C MET A 275 40.27 -22.28 -30.42
N VAL A 276 39.41 -21.26 -30.57
CA VAL A 276 38.87 -20.45 -29.48
C VAL A 276 37.36 -20.68 -29.35
N ARG A 277 36.91 -20.75 -28.09
CA ARG A 277 35.46 -20.75 -27.79
C ARG A 277 34.93 -19.34 -27.97
N GLN A 278 33.91 -19.25 -28.75
CA GLN A 278 33.13 -18.03 -28.92
C GLN A 278 31.92 -18.10 -28.00
N TYR A 279 31.74 -17.11 -27.17
CA TYR A 279 30.58 -16.99 -26.27
C TYR A 279 29.67 -15.93 -26.81
N GLU A 280 28.38 -16.17 -26.70
CA GLU A 280 27.34 -15.21 -26.99
C GLU A 280 26.82 -14.66 -25.67
N GLU A 281 26.80 -13.35 -25.55
CA GLU A 281 26.15 -12.71 -24.39
C GLU A 281 24.66 -12.98 -24.50
N SER A 282 24.17 -13.89 -23.69
CA SER A 282 22.74 -14.06 -23.50
C SER A 282 22.23 -12.84 -22.73
N ARG A 283 22.06 -11.71 -23.41
CA ARG A 283 21.34 -10.55 -22.81
C ARG A 283 19.94 -11.02 -22.52
N ARG A 284 19.59 -11.06 -21.24
CA ARG A 284 18.19 -11.15 -20.86
C ARG A 284 17.52 -9.91 -21.40
N SER A 285 16.58 -10.07 -22.31
CA SER A 285 15.89 -8.93 -22.88
C SER A 285 15.16 -8.18 -21.77
N ARG A 286 15.55 -6.92 -21.56
CA ARG A 286 14.97 -6.04 -20.56
C ARG A 286 13.81 -5.28 -21.18
N MET A 287 12.66 -5.41 -20.54
CA MET A 287 11.43 -4.72 -20.91
C MET A 287 11.20 -3.58 -19.93
N VAL A 288 11.10 -2.35 -20.43
CA VAL A 288 10.73 -1.17 -19.66
C VAL A 288 9.34 -0.72 -20.05
N ILE A 289 8.45 -0.62 -19.07
CA ILE A 289 7.08 -0.12 -19.23
C ILE A 289 7.00 1.21 -18.49
N VAL A 290 6.76 2.29 -19.22
CA VAL A 290 6.54 3.62 -18.67
C VAL A 290 5.05 3.90 -18.72
N LEU A 291 4.42 4.03 -17.55
CA LEU A 291 3.01 4.37 -17.42
C LEU A 291 2.88 5.85 -17.06
N ALA A 292 2.18 6.61 -17.88
CA ALA A 292 1.80 7.97 -17.57
C ALA A 292 0.85 7.98 -16.35
N THR A 293 1.07 8.89 -15.42
CA THR A 293 0.24 9.06 -14.23
C THR A 293 -0.17 10.52 -14.01
N GLY A 294 0.12 11.40 -14.99
CA GLY A 294 -0.37 12.77 -15.00
C GLY A 294 -1.86 12.80 -15.30
N GLU A 295 -2.62 13.62 -14.57
CA GLU A 295 -4.04 13.81 -14.83
C GLU A 295 -4.28 14.37 -16.24
N GLU A 296 -3.36 15.21 -16.75
CA GLU A 296 -3.37 15.79 -18.08
C GLU A 296 -3.20 14.79 -19.24
N ASP A 297 -2.72 13.56 -18.94
CA ASP A 297 -2.48 12.51 -19.94
C ASP A 297 -3.75 11.71 -20.30
N TYR A 298 -4.87 11.95 -19.60
CA TYR A 298 -6.11 11.20 -19.72
C TYR A 298 -7.32 12.12 -19.84
N ALA A 299 -8.29 11.72 -20.66
CA ALA A 299 -9.55 12.44 -20.76
C ALA A 299 -10.48 12.13 -19.57
N ASP A 300 -10.43 10.91 -19.06
CA ASP A 300 -11.26 10.44 -17.94
C ASP A 300 -10.57 9.37 -17.08
N ASP A 301 -11.30 8.84 -16.09
CA ASP A 301 -10.83 7.77 -15.22
C ASP A 301 -10.80 6.40 -15.92
N GLU A 302 -11.67 6.18 -16.92
CA GLU A 302 -11.77 4.91 -17.63
C GLU A 302 -10.53 4.68 -18.50
N GLU A 303 -10.02 5.73 -19.17
CA GLU A 303 -8.75 5.68 -19.90
C GLU A 303 -7.58 5.31 -18.98
N PHE A 304 -7.53 5.91 -17.79
CA PHE A 304 -6.48 5.62 -16.81
C PHE A 304 -6.53 4.17 -16.32
N GLU A 305 -7.72 3.67 -15.96
CA GLU A 305 -7.89 2.28 -15.53
C GLU A 305 -7.54 1.28 -16.65
N LEU A 306 -7.86 1.61 -17.90
CA LEU A 306 -7.47 0.83 -19.06
C LEU A 306 -5.94 0.83 -19.24
N ALA A 307 -5.29 1.97 -19.07
CA ALA A 307 -3.83 2.11 -19.15
C ALA A 307 -3.11 1.29 -18.06
N VAL A 308 -3.59 1.36 -16.81
CA VAL A 308 -3.06 0.54 -15.71
C VAL A 308 -3.25 -0.96 -16.00
N SER A 309 -4.42 -1.35 -16.53
CA SER A 309 -4.73 -2.74 -16.90
C SER A 309 -3.86 -3.23 -18.05
N ALA A 310 -3.54 -2.38 -19.02
CA ALA A 310 -2.60 -2.66 -20.10
C ALA A 310 -1.18 -2.85 -19.58
N ALA A 311 -0.71 -1.95 -18.71
CA ALA A 311 0.60 -2.04 -18.06
C ALA A 311 0.72 -3.34 -17.23
N ALA A 312 -0.31 -3.66 -16.45
CA ALA A 312 -0.39 -4.89 -15.67
C ALA A 312 -0.30 -6.14 -16.55
N SER A 313 -1.07 -6.16 -17.64
CA SER A 313 -1.09 -7.30 -18.58
C SER A 313 0.26 -7.54 -19.23
N LEU A 314 0.92 -6.48 -19.70
CA LEU A 314 2.27 -6.54 -20.28
C LEU A 314 3.32 -6.94 -19.25
N GLY A 315 3.30 -6.33 -18.08
CA GLY A 315 4.25 -6.61 -17.02
C GLY A 315 4.15 -8.05 -16.52
N VAL A 316 2.93 -8.52 -16.25
CA VAL A 316 2.68 -9.93 -15.87
C VAL A 316 3.14 -10.89 -16.98
N ARG A 317 2.92 -10.53 -18.23
CA ARG A 317 3.39 -11.37 -19.35
C ARG A 317 4.90 -11.41 -19.42
N GLY A 318 5.57 -10.26 -19.35
CA GLY A 318 7.03 -10.19 -19.35
C GLY A 318 7.68 -11.01 -18.22
N ILE A 319 7.13 -10.90 -17.00
CA ILE A 319 7.60 -11.68 -15.85
C ILE A 319 7.41 -13.19 -16.09
N ARG A 320 6.26 -13.61 -16.63
CA ARG A 320 6.00 -15.03 -16.96
C ARG A 320 6.92 -15.58 -18.04
N ASP A 321 7.35 -14.74 -18.95
CA ASP A 321 8.33 -15.11 -19.99
C ASP A 321 9.78 -15.10 -19.48
N GLY A 322 10.01 -14.81 -18.21
CA GLY A 322 11.32 -14.77 -17.58
C GLY A 322 12.17 -13.58 -18.01
N ARG A 323 11.55 -12.50 -18.52
CA ARG A 323 12.22 -11.25 -18.86
C ARG A 323 12.55 -10.44 -17.61
N ASP A 324 13.53 -9.58 -17.73
CA ASP A 324 13.77 -8.53 -16.73
C ASP A 324 12.80 -7.37 -17.03
N VAL A 325 11.81 -7.19 -16.17
CA VAL A 325 10.73 -6.21 -16.36
C VAL A 325 10.90 -5.08 -15.36
N SER A 326 10.89 -3.85 -15.84
CA SER A 326 10.81 -2.65 -15.01
C SER A 326 9.55 -1.87 -15.39
N VAL A 327 8.73 -1.54 -14.41
CA VAL A 327 7.54 -0.68 -14.58
C VAL A 327 7.80 0.62 -13.85
N VAL A 328 7.80 1.73 -14.59
CA VAL A 328 8.15 3.05 -14.08
C VAL A 328 6.96 3.98 -14.24
N VAL A 329 6.63 4.67 -13.15
CA VAL A 329 5.55 5.67 -13.12
C VAL A 329 6.11 7.05 -12.76
N GLY A 330 5.39 8.10 -13.08
CA GLY A 330 5.74 9.44 -12.66
C GLY A 330 5.72 9.56 -11.13
N GLY A 331 6.72 10.22 -10.58
CA GLY A 331 6.74 10.58 -9.17
C GLY A 331 6.15 11.98 -8.96
N GLU A 332 5.65 12.23 -7.76
CA GLU A 332 5.14 13.54 -7.37
C GLU A 332 6.23 14.60 -7.39
N VAL A 333 5.88 15.77 -7.91
CA VAL A 333 6.74 16.96 -7.89
C VAL A 333 6.32 17.82 -6.70
N PRO A 334 7.21 18.06 -5.71
CA PRO A 334 6.88 18.86 -4.54
C PRO A 334 6.41 20.27 -4.91
N GLU A 335 5.46 20.81 -4.18
CA GLU A 335 4.84 22.12 -4.46
C GLU A 335 5.84 23.29 -4.52
N PHE A 336 6.91 23.22 -3.74
CA PHE A 336 7.99 24.21 -3.72
C PHE A 336 9.04 24.02 -4.82
N ALA A 337 8.97 22.90 -5.57
CA ALA A 337 9.93 22.60 -6.61
C ALA A 337 9.65 23.48 -7.85
N ARG A 338 10.62 24.31 -8.18
CA ARG A 338 10.62 25.01 -9.46
C ARG A 338 10.91 23.97 -10.57
N ARG A 339 10.46 24.25 -11.79
CA ARG A 339 10.40 23.44 -13.03
C ARG A 339 11.51 22.41 -13.35
N ALA A 340 12.53 22.26 -12.52
CA ALA A 340 13.71 21.40 -12.78
C ALA A 340 13.68 20.05 -12.04
N VAL A 341 12.71 19.81 -11.16
CA VAL A 341 12.66 18.54 -10.42
C VAL A 341 11.85 17.54 -11.22
N ARG A 342 12.52 16.44 -11.60
CA ARG A 342 11.92 15.26 -12.21
C ARG A 342 11.97 14.14 -11.20
N SER A 343 10.92 13.37 -11.08
CA SER A 343 10.82 12.25 -10.17
C SER A 343 10.15 11.08 -10.88
N SER A 344 10.67 9.89 -10.68
CA SER A 344 10.03 8.65 -11.14
C SER A 344 10.06 7.64 -10.02
N ARG A 345 9.12 6.71 -10.03
CA ARG A 345 9.04 5.60 -9.09
C ARG A 345 9.04 4.29 -9.86
N ASP A 346 9.99 3.42 -9.54
CA ASP A 346 10.02 2.06 -10.03
C ASP A 346 9.10 1.20 -9.17
N LEU A 347 8.20 0.46 -9.81
CA LEU A 347 7.33 -0.49 -9.15
C LEU A 347 8.08 -1.81 -8.92
N VAL A 348 7.72 -2.52 -7.86
CA VAL A 348 8.34 -3.81 -7.54
C VAL A 348 7.86 -4.89 -8.50
N THR A 349 8.74 -5.41 -9.34
CA THR A 349 8.45 -6.38 -10.43
C THR A 349 9.01 -7.79 -10.17
N ILE A 350 9.39 -8.10 -8.92
CA ILE A 350 9.99 -9.41 -8.56
C ILE A 350 9.08 -10.58 -8.93
N THR A 351 7.78 -10.43 -8.70
CA THR A 351 6.77 -11.41 -9.06
C THR A 351 5.56 -10.71 -9.70
N ALA A 352 4.76 -11.44 -10.46
CA ALA A 352 3.52 -10.92 -11.00
C ALA A 352 2.57 -10.42 -9.88
N ARG A 353 2.58 -11.07 -8.71
CA ARG A 353 1.79 -10.66 -7.56
C ARG A 353 2.25 -9.30 -7.01
N THR A 354 3.55 -9.12 -6.78
CA THR A 354 4.07 -7.86 -6.25
C THR A 354 3.84 -6.70 -7.21
N LEU A 355 3.96 -6.95 -8.52
CA LEU A 355 3.63 -5.94 -9.53
C LEU A 355 2.15 -5.53 -9.47
N LEU A 356 1.24 -6.49 -9.33
CA LEU A 356 -0.19 -6.20 -9.25
C LEU A 356 -0.56 -5.48 -7.93
N ASP A 357 0.10 -5.83 -6.81
CA ASP A 357 -0.05 -5.13 -5.53
C ASP A 357 0.39 -3.66 -5.66
N GLU A 358 1.54 -3.39 -6.32
CA GLU A 358 2.03 -2.03 -6.58
C GLU A 358 1.09 -1.26 -7.51
N LEU A 359 0.65 -1.88 -8.61
CA LEU A 359 -0.26 -1.26 -9.57
C LEU A 359 -1.65 -0.99 -8.97
N ALA A 360 -2.06 -1.76 -7.95
CA ALA A 360 -3.28 -1.45 -7.20
C ALA A 360 -3.20 -0.08 -6.52
N GLY A 361 -2.01 0.33 -6.05
CA GLY A 361 -1.78 1.60 -5.38
C GLY A 361 -1.34 2.76 -6.29
N VAL A 362 -1.33 2.58 -7.61
CA VAL A 362 -0.99 3.68 -8.54
C VAL A 362 -2.20 4.58 -8.76
N GLU A 363 -2.05 5.86 -8.52
CA GLU A 363 -3.08 6.88 -8.72
C GLU A 363 -2.57 7.93 -9.71
N LYS A 364 -3.50 8.63 -10.38
CA LYS A 364 -3.17 9.81 -11.19
C LYS A 364 -3.13 11.06 -10.32
N GLY A 365 -2.38 12.07 -10.74
CA GLY A 365 -2.29 13.32 -10.01
C GLY A 365 -1.93 14.52 -10.88
N GLU A 366 -2.26 15.72 -10.38
CA GLU A 366 -2.03 16.98 -11.11
C GLU A 366 -0.55 17.36 -11.22
N ARG A 367 0.26 16.99 -10.21
CA ARG A 367 1.66 17.41 -10.10
C ARG A 367 2.61 16.22 -10.21
N ILE A 368 2.54 15.55 -11.32
CA ILE A 368 3.36 14.39 -11.60
C ILE A 368 4.31 14.68 -12.75
N THR A 369 5.48 14.06 -12.73
CA THR A 369 6.45 14.15 -13.82
C THR A 369 5.83 13.61 -15.11
N GLY A 370 5.83 14.39 -16.18
CA GLY A 370 5.22 14.01 -17.45
C GLY A 370 5.92 12.84 -18.15
N LEU A 371 5.19 12.14 -19.02
CA LEU A 371 5.58 10.90 -19.68
C LEU A 371 6.99 10.93 -20.31
N ARG A 372 7.36 12.02 -21.00
CA ARG A 372 8.68 12.17 -21.63
C ARG A 372 9.82 12.14 -20.62
N ASP A 373 9.67 12.88 -19.51
CA ASP A 373 10.71 12.99 -18.51
C ASP A 373 10.84 11.66 -17.71
N VAL A 374 9.71 10.98 -17.48
CA VAL A 374 9.69 9.64 -16.88
C VAL A 374 10.39 8.64 -17.79
N ALA A 375 10.15 8.68 -19.12
CA ALA A 375 10.84 7.83 -20.08
C ALA A 375 12.35 8.05 -20.06
N SER A 376 12.79 9.31 -20.00
CA SER A 376 14.22 9.63 -19.89
C SER A 376 14.85 9.10 -18.61
N LEU A 377 14.19 9.28 -17.47
CA LEU A 377 14.65 8.77 -16.17
C LEU A 377 14.67 7.25 -16.14
N ALA A 378 13.67 6.60 -16.73
CA ALA A 378 13.60 5.14 -16.82
C ALA A 378 14.78 4.56 -17.62
N VAL A 379 15.15 5.18 -18.73
CA VAL A 379 16.30 4.77 -19.54
C VAL A 379 17.63 5.04 -18.85
N GLU A 380 17.73 6.18 -18.14
CA GLU A 380 18.93 6.48 -17.34
C GLU A 380 19.14 5.48 -16.20
N ALA A 381 18.06 5.06 -15.55
CA ALA A 381 18.09 4.09 -14.44
C ALA A 381 18.33 2.66 -14.92
N HIS A 382 17.75 2.28 -16.06
CA HIS A 382 17.79 0.92 -16.59
C HIS A 382 18.62 0.87 -17.87
N ARG A 383 19.85 0.38 -17.76
CA ARG A 383 20.71 0.16 -18.93
C ARG A 383 20.32 -1.10 -19.68
N ASP A 384 20.65 -1.18 -20.96
CA ASP A 384 20.42 -2.35 -21.81
C ASP A 384 18.93 -2.69 -22.02
N VAL A 385 18.11 -1.66 -22.24
CA VAL A 385 16.69 -1.82 -22.58
C VAL A 385 16.59 -2.41 -24.00
N SER A 386 15.88 -3.54 -24.13
CA SER A 386 15.63 -4.16 -25.43
C SER A 386 14.29 -3.71 -26.02
N VAL A 387 13.27 -3.53 -25.15
CA VAL A 387 11.92 -3.10 -25.56
C VAL A 387 11.39 -2.07 -24.55
N GLY A 388 10.85 -0.98 -25.07
CA GLY A 388 10.18 0.07 -24.31
C GLY A 388 8.69 0.16 -24.64
N PHE A 389 7.85 0.23 -23.62
CA PHE A 389 6.42 0.54 -23.75
C PHE A 389 6.12 1.86 -23.09
N LEU A 390 5.45 2.77 -23.82
CA LEU A 390 4.93 4.03 -23.32
C LEU A 390 3.41 3.88 -23.27
N ILE A 391 2.81 3.99 -22.08
CA ILE A 391 1.36 3.79 -21.91
C ILE A 391 0.75 5.09 -21.37
N CYS A 392 -0.28 5.58 -22.07
CA CYS A 392 -0.99 6.82 -21.74
C CYS A 392 -2.44 6.78 -22.21
N GLY A 393 -3.22 7.80 -21.89
CA GLY A 393 -4.56 8.05 -22.43
C GLY A 393 -4.54 8.72 -23.81
N SER A 394 -5.68 9.28 -24.21
CA SER A 394 -5.91 9.87 -25.52
C SER A 394 -5.34 11.28 -25.67
N THR A 395 -5.08 11.98 -24.57
CA THR A 395 -4.71 13.42 -24.57
C THR A 395 -3.32 13.71 -25.14
N PRO A 396 -2.26 12.88 -24.91
CA PRO A 396 -0.95 13.15 -25.46
C PRO A 396 -0.93 13.11 -26.98
N THR A 397 -0.42 14.18 -27.60
CA THR A 397 -0.29 14.24 -29.05
C THR A 397 0.76 13.27 -29.59
N LEU A 398 0.62 12.85 -30.85
CA LEU A 398 1.60 11.96 -31.51
C LEU A 398 3.03 12.53 -31.46
N ARG A 399 3.19 13.86 -31.51
CA ARG A 399 4.50 14.51 -31.36
C ARG A 399 5.08 14.30 -29.97
N MET A 400 4.26 14.38 -28.91
CA MET A 400 4.71 14.11 -27.55
C MET A 400 5.16 12.65 -27.38
N LEU A 401 4.42 11.71 -27.95
CA LEU A 401 4.78 10.29 -27.92
C LEU A 401 6.09 10.04 -28.68
N GLN A 402 6.29 10.66 -29.85
CA GLN A 402 7.56 10.59 -30.57
C GLN A 402 8.72 11.13 -29.74
N HIS A 403 8.55 12.28 -29.09
CA HIS A 403 9.58 12.84 -28.22
C HIS A 403 9.89 11.96 -27.01
N ALA A 404 8.89 11.30 -26.45
CA ALA A 404 9.10 10.34 -25.37
C ALA A 404 9.83 9.07 -25.86
N ALA A 405 9.51 8.60 -27.07
CA ALA A 405 10.18 7.47 -27.69
C ALA A 405 11.65 7.75 -28.02
N LEU A 406 11.99 9.00 -28.38
CA LEU A 406 13.40 9.41 -28.60
C LEU A 406 14.28 9.40 -27.33
N ALA A 407 13.70 9.22 -26.15
CA ALA A 407 14.47 9.04 -24.93
C ALA A 407 15.15 7.64 -24.89
N PHE A 408 14.61 6.68 -25.63
CA PHE A 408 15.18 5.34 -25.72
C PHE A 408 16.34 5.29 -26.73
N PRO A 409 17.32 4.38 -26.54
CA PRO A 409 18.37 4.13 -27.50
C PRO A 409 17.82 3.76 -28.89
N ALA A 410 18.55 4.08 -29.94
CA ALA A 410 18.12 3.85 -31.33
C ALA A 410 17.92 2.36 -31.70
N ASP A 411 18.57 1.47 -30.96
CA ASP A 411 18.47 0.01 -31.07
C ASP A 411 17.33 -0.60 -30.23
N THR A 412 16.62 0.23 -29.45
CA THR A 412 15.50 -0.21 -28.62
C THR A 412 14.20 -0.11 -29.40
N GLY A 413 13.45 -1.20 -29.51
CA GLY A 413 12.09 -1.17 -30.05
C GLY A 413 11.13 -0.48 -29.09
N VAL A 414 10.46 0.57 -29.54
CA VAL A 414 9.54 1.35 -28.72
C VAL A 414 8.12 1.26 -29.27
N ALA A 415 7.16 0.93 -28.39
CA ALA A 415 5.75 0.96 -28.69
C ALA A 415 5.01 1.89 -27.73
N ALA A 416 4.26 2.84 -28.26
CA ALA A 416 3.32 3.66 -27.51
C ALA A 416 1.95 3.00 -27.54
N ILE A 417 1.33 2.81 -26.36
CA ILE A 417 -0.02 2.28 -26.19
C ILE A 417 -0.90 3.43 -25.72
N VAL A 418 -1.81 3.85 -26.59
CA VAL A 418 -2.81 4.89 -26.33
C VAL A 418 -4.10 4.19 -25.92
N CYS A 419 -4.53 4.41 -24.70
CA CYS A 419 -5.78 3.89 -24.15
C CYS A 419 -6.89 4.90 -24.37
N ASP A 420 -7.83 4.57 -25.26
CA ASP A 420 -8.95 5.45 -25.62
C ASP A 420 -10.19 4.57 -25.90
N PRO A 421 -11.09 4.43 -24.90
CA PRO A 421 -12.31 3.64 -25.03
C PRO A 421 -13.25 4.10 -26.15
N ALA A 422 -13.15 5.35 -26.62
CA ALA A 422 -13.97 5.90 -27.67
C ALA A 422 -13.40 5.70 -29.08
N ALA A 423 -12.10 5.32 -29.18
CA ALA A 423 -11.44 5.16 -30.46
C ALA A 423 -11.52 3.72 -30.99
N GLU A 424 -11.51 3.59 -32.32
CA GLU A 424 -11.35 2.27 -32.95
C GLU A 424 -9.93 1.73 -32.71
N PRO A 425 -9.80 0.43 -32.33
CA PRO A 425 -8.50 -0.20 -32.15
C PRO A 425 -7.66 -0.14 -33.43
N GLY A 426 -6.41 0.27 -33.29
CA GLY A 426 -5.57 0.51 -34.45
C GLY A 426 -4.08 0.35 -34.17
N PHE A 427 -3.34 0.15 -35.26
CA PHE A 427 -1.87 0.10 -35.24
C PHE A 427 -1.34 1.08 -36.30
N ARG A 428 -0.39 1.93 -35.91
CA ARG A 428 0.27 2.89 -36.79
C ARG A 428 1.76 2.95 -36.47
N THR A 429 2.60 3.08 -37.47
CA THR A 429 4.04 3.32 -37.28
C THR A 429 4.33 4.77 -37.64
N ILE A 430 4.96 5.51 -36.74
CA ILE A 430 5.26 6.94 -36.92
C ILE A 430 6.69 7.22 -36.47
N GLY A 431 7.57 7.59 -37.42
CA GLY A 431 8.94 8.02 -37.09
C GLY A 431 9.77 6.95 -36.35
N GLY A 432 9.57 5.67 -36.65
CA GLY A 432 10.28 4.57 -36.01
C GLY A 432 9.65 4.05 -34.69
N ALA A 433 8.65 4.72 -34.16
CA ALA A 433 7.87 4.23 -33.02
C ALA A 433 6.55 3.61 -33.50
N SER A 434 6.17 2.50 -32.89
CA SER A 434 4.87 1.87 -33.12
C SER A 434 3.84 2.47 -32.17
N VAL A 435 2.70 2.93 -32.68
CA VAL A 435 1.59 3.45 -31.87
C VAL A 435 0.41 2.49 -31.99
N VAL A 436 -0.02 1.96 -30.85
CA VAL A 436 -1.14 1.04 -30.71
C VAL A 436 -2.27 1.77 -29.98
N THR A 437 -3.43 1.90 -30.60
CA THR A 437 -4.63 2.43 -29.95
C THR A 437 -5.48 1.26 -29.45
N VAL A 438 -5.88 1.33 -28.19
CA VAL A 438 -6.62 0.28 -27.48
C VAL A 438 -7.90 0.88 -26.93
N GLY A 439 -9.06 0.40 -27.39
CA GLY A 439 -10.37 0.79 -26.86
C GLY A 439 -10.80 -0.10 -25.69
N LEU A 440 -10.58 -1.40 -25.83
CA LEU A 440 -10.85 -2.39 -24.78
C LEU A 440 -9.58 -3.18 -24.47
N LEU A 441 -9.46 -3.66 -23.25
CA LEU A 441 -8.28 -4.45 -22.85
C LEU A 441 -8.04 -5.68 -23.73
N GLU A 442 -9.09 -6.25 -24.30
CA GLU A 442 -9.01 -7.39 -25.24
C GLU A 442 -8.38 -7.02 -26.58
N ASP A 443 -8.50 -5.76 -27.01
CA ASP A 443 -7.90 -5.28 -28.26
C ASP A 443 -6.38 -5.34 -28.18
N LEU A 444 -5.80 -5.07 -27.03
CA LEU A 444 -4.37 -5.21 -26.77
C LEU A 444 -3.90 -6.63 -27.12
N ARG A 445 -4.64 -7.64 -26.67
CA ARG A 445 -4.36 -9.04 -26.98
C ARG A 445 -4.43 -9.30 -28.49
N HIS A 446 -5.47 -8.80 -29.16
CA HIS A 446 -5.69 -9.05 -30.58
C HIS A 446 -4.66 -8.36 -31.46
N ILE A 447 -4.30 -7.12 -31.16
CA ILE A 447 -3.30 -6.37 -31.91
C ILE A 447 -1.91 -7.01 -31.76
N LEU A 448 -1.52 -7.35 -30.54
CA LEU A 448 -0.24 -8.00 -30.27
C LEU A 448 -0.15 -9.42 -30.87
N ALA A 449 -1.27 -10.10 -31.06
CA ALA A 449 -1.31 -11.42 -31.73
C ALA A 449 -1.24 -11.33 -33.25
N ARG A 450 -1.86 -10.31 -33.86
CA ARG A 450 -1.89 -10.13 -35.32
C ARG A 450 -0.54 -9.71 -35.88
N SER A 451 0.14 -8.80 -35.22
CA SER A 451 1.48 -8.37 -35.63
C SER A 451 2.54 -9.47 -35.52
N ALA A 452 2.22 -10.58 -34.85
CA ALA A 452 3.04 -11.80 -34.85
C ALA A 452 2.95 -12.63 -36.13
N GLN A 453 1.98 -12.37 -37.00
CA GLN A 453 1.71 -13.18 -38.21
C GLN A 453 2.05 -12.47 -39.52
N SER A 454 2.38 -11.18 -39.45
CA SER A 454 2.82 -10.39 -40.60
C SER A 454 4.34 -10.25 -40.63
#